data_654293ff993b4f18a68731c0ffa1510c
#
_entry.id   654293ff993b4f18a68731c0ffa1510c
#
_cell.length_a   1.000
_cell.length_b   1.000
_cell.length_c   1.000
_cell.angle_alpha   90.00
_cell.angle_beta   90.00
_cell.angle_gamma   90.00
#
_symmetry.space_group_name_H-M   'P 1'
#
loop_
_entity.id
_entity.type
_entity.pdbx_description
1 polymer ?
#
loop_
_entity_poly.entity_id
_entity_poly.type
_entity_poly.pdbx_seq_one_letter_code
_entity_poly.pdbx_strand_id
1 'polypeptide(L)'
;MRAVSLGVLAEGTTRFTIGLFKKVVLADTLAGYANPIFTADAFGRDLGMVEAWGGILAYTFQLYFDFSGYTDMALGIARMLGISLPENFNSPYKATNIIDFWKRWHMTLSRFLRDYLYIPLGGNRQGPVRQYLNLLITMVLCGLWHGASWTFVIWGALHGGYLLINHGWRRLELACAPVIGWGVTFLSVAFG
;
A
#
# COMPACT_ATOMS: atom_id res chain seq x y z
N MET A 1 -2.12 -23.08 19.79
CA MET A 1 -1.32 -22.04 20.47
C MET A 1 0.06 -22.60 20.72
N ARG A 2 1.12 -21.84 20.41
CA ARG A 2 2.49 -22.25 20.79
C ARG A 2 2.72 -21.90 22.27
N ALA A 3 3.51 -22.73 22.99
CA ALA A 3 3.90 -22.38 24.36
C ALA A 3 4.65 -21.03 24.35
N VAL A 4 4.27 -20.14 25.25
CA VAL A 4 4.94 -18.85 25.41
C VAL A 4 6.27 -19.08 26.12
N SER A 5 7.38 -18.89 25.39
CA SER A 5 8.75 -18.96 25.93
C SER A 5 9.37 -17.57 26.01
N LEU A 6 10.47 -17.42 26.77
CA LEU A 6 11.20 -16.16 26.81
C LEU A 6 11.64 -15.68 25.42
N GLY A 7 12.03 -16.60 24.52
CA GLY A 7 12.36 -16.27 23.14
C GLY A 7 11.19 -15.70 22.36
N VAL A 8 9.99 -16.27 22.51
CA VAL A 8 8.76 -15.76 21.87
C VAL A 8 8.40 -14.36 22.40
N LEU A 9 8.55 -14.13 23.70
CA LEU A 9 8.34 -12.82 24.29
C LEU A 9 9.37 -11.78 23.77
N ALA A 10 10.64 -12.15 23.69
CA ALA A 10 11.69 -11.28 23.16
C ALA A 10 11.46 -10.91 21.70
N GLU A 11 11.12 -11.89 20.84
CA GLU A 11 10.75 -11.63 19.43
C GLU A 11 9.55 -10.69 19.32
N GLY A 12 8.48 -10.95 20.08
CA GLY A 12 7.26 -10.14 20.07
C GLY A 12 7.49 -8.72 20.56
N THR A 13 8.25 -8.55 21.66
CA THR A 13 8.62 -7.23 22.18
C THR A 13 9.50 -6.45 21.20
N THR A 14 10.51 -7.10 20.61
CA THR A 14 11.36 -6.47 19.60
C THR A 14 10.53 -5.97 18.42
N ARG A 15 9.63 -6.81 17.91
CA ARG A 15 8.78 -6.42 16.79
C ARG A 15 7.83 -5.28 17.16
N PHE A 16 7.22 -5.33 18.33
CA PHE A 16 6.37 -4.25 18.85
C PHE A 16 7.14 -2.93 18.93
N THR A 17 8.37 -2.96 19.48
CA THR A 17 9.22 -1.77 19.62
C THR A 17 9.61 -1.18 18.27
N ILE A 18 9.94 -2.02 17.28
CA ILE A 18 10.18 -1.58 15.90
C ILE A 18 8.92 -0.92 15.30
N GLY A 19 7.74 -1.50 15.51
CA GLY A 19 6.48 -0.93 15.06
C GLY A 19 6.17 0.42 15.71
N LEU A 20 6.38 0.51 17.02
CA LEU A 20 6.22 1.76 17.79
C LEU A 20 7.18 2.85 17.30
N PHE A 21 8.45 2.51 17.04
CA PHE A 21 9.42 3.43 16.46
C PHE A 21 8.97 3.94 15.09
N LYS A 22 8.50 3.05 14.21
CA LYS A 22 7.97 3.44 12.90
C LYS A 22 6.81 4.43 13.02
N LYS A 23 5.88 4.18 13.96
CA LYS A 23 4.70 5.04 14.16
C LYS A 23 5.11 6.37 14.76
N VAL A 24 5.75 6.37 15.95
CA VAL A 24 5.95 7.57 16.74
C VAL A 24 7.11 8.43 16.22
N VAL A 25 8.19 7.79 15.74
CA VAL A 25 9.38 8.54 15.30
C VAL A 25 9.31 8.84 13.81
N LEU A 26 9.02 7.85 12.96
CA LEU A 26 9.07 8.08 11.51
C LEU A 26 7.78 8.70 10.98
N ALA A 27 6.62 8.08 11.24
CA ALA A 27 5.36 8.54 10.66
C ALA A 27 4.92 9.90 11.23
N ASP A 28 4.95 10.08 12.55
CA ASP A 28 4.50 11.33 13.18
C ASP A 28 5.44 12.50 12.86
N THR A 29 6.75 12.26 12.70
CA THR A 29 7.68 13.29 12.21
C THR A 29 7.35 13.68 10.76
N LEU A 30 7.11 12.70 9.87
CA LEU A 30 6.75 12.97 8.47
C LEU A 30 5.39 13.68 8.36
N ALA A 31 4.44 13.40 9.26
CA ALA A 31 3.16 14.10 9.34
C ALA A 31 3.34 15.61 9.54
N GLY A 32 4.35 16.01 10.34
CA GLY A 32 4.68 17.41 10.56
C GLY A 32 5.09 18.15 9.28
N TYR A 33 5.63 17.45 8.28
CA TYR A 33 5.96 18.01 6.95
C TYR A 33 4.82 17.84 5.94
N ALA A 34 4.08 16.74 5.97
CA ALA A 34 3.01 16.47 5.04
C ALA A 34 1.78 17.35 5.29
N ASN A 35 1.27 17.38 6.53
CA ASN A 35 0.00 18.04 6.86
C ASN A 35 -0.07 19.51 6.44
N PRO A 36 0.96 20.37 6.67
CA PRO A 36 0.92 21.78 6.25
C PRO A 36 0.80 21.94 4.73
N ILE A 37 1.32 21.00 3.95
CA ILE A 37 1.24 21.04 2.48
C ILE A 37 -0.18 20.68 2.00
N PHE A 38 -0.77 19.62 2.54
CA PHE A 38 -2.13 19.20 2.18
C PHE A 38 -3.24 20.13 2.69
N THR A 39 -2.93 21.00 3.65
CA THR A 39 -3.87 22.01 4.15
C THR A 39 -3.58 23.43 3.63
N ALA A 40 -2.56 23.60 2.78
CA ALA A 40 -2.11 24.92 2.30
C ALA A 40 -3.23 25.70 1.60
N ASP A 41 -4.03 25.04 0.75
CA ASP A 41 -5.14 25.65 0.04
C ASP A 41 -6.21 26.21 0.99
N ALA A 42 -6.52 25.49 2.07
CA ALA A 42 -7.46 25.95 3.10
C ALA A 42 -7.01 27.24 3.80
N PHE A 43 -5.71 27.55 3.77
CA PHE A 43 -5.11 28.75 4.33
C PHE A 43 -4.71 29.78 3.26
N GLY A 44 -5.10 29.59 1.98
CA GLY A 44 -4.79 30.49 0.87
C GLY A 44 -3.30 30.61 0.57
N ARG A 45 -2.51 29.57 0.83
CA ARG A 45 -1.08 29.53 0.62
C ARG A 45 -0.75 28.89 -0.72
N ASP A 46 -0.06 29.63 -1.60
CA ASP A 46 0.51 29.07 -2.82
C ASP A 46 1.74 28.22 -2.50
N LEU A 47 1.78 27.02 -3.07
CA LEU A 47 2.89 26.07 -2.90
C LEU A 47 3.85 26.14 -4.07
N GLY A 48 5.15 26.25 -3.76
CA GLY A 48 6.20 25.99 -4.74
C GLY A 48 6.28 24.51 -5.11
N MET A 49 6.78 24.23 -6.34
CA MET A 49 6.92 22.85 -6.85
C MET A 49 7.72 21.95 -5.89
N VAL A 50 8.81 22.46 -5.32
CA VAL A 50 9.68 21.72 -4.38
C VAL A 50 8.93 21.38 -3.09
N GLU A 51 8.15 22.36 -2.56
CA GLU A 51 7.34 22.14 -1.36
C GLU A 51 6.25 21.08 -1.60
N ALA A 52 5.53 21.19 -2.72
CA ALA A 52 4.49 20.23 -3.10
C ALA A 52 5.05 18.80 -3.20
N TRP A 53 6.17 18.62 -3.90
CA TRP A 53 6.85 17.31 -3.98
C TRP A 53 7.35 16.81 -2.62
N GLY A 54 7.91 17.70 -1.80
CA GLY A 54 8.33 17.40 -0.44
C GLY A 54 7.16 16.87 0.39
N GLY A 55 5.99 17.51 0.30
CA GLY A 55 4.76 17.09 0.96
C GLY A 55 4.26 15.72 0.49
N ILE A 56 4.21 15.51 -0.83
CA ILE A 56 3.81 14.22 -1.42
C ILE A 56 4.71 13.08 -0.94
N LEU A 57 6.03 13.28 -0.98
CA LEU A 57 6.98 12.27 -0.51
C LEU A 57 6.88 12.04 1.00
N ALA A 58 6.74 13.09 1.79
CA ALA A 58 6.53 12.98 3.23
C ALA A 58 5.25 12.18 3.54
N TYR A 59 4.15 12.49 2.87
CA TYR A 59 2.88 11.76 3.02
C TYR A 59 2.99 10.29 2.60
N THR A 60 3.66 10.01 1.48
CA THR A 60 3.88 8.65 0.97
C THR A 60 4.58 7.78 2.01
N PHE A 61 5.68 8.27 2.59
CA PHE A 61 6.39 7.54 3.63
C PHE A 61 5.67 7.55 4.98
N GLN A 62 4.99 8.63 5.33
CA GLN A 62 4.14 8.70 6.52
C GLN A 62 3.11 7.58 6.49
N LEU A 63 2.33 7.46 5.41
CA LEU A 63 1.30 6.43 5.26
C LEU A 63 1.86 5.01 5.42
N TYR A 64 3.02 4.76 4.83
CA TYR A 64 3.68 3.47 4.95
C TYR A 64 4.16 3.19 6.38
N PHE A 65 4.86 4.11 7.01
CA PHE A 65 5.40 3.87 8.35
C PHE A 65 4.30 3.84 9.41
N ASP A 66 3.25 4.63 9.24
CA ASP A 66 2.07 4.62 10.11
C ASP A 66 1.41 3.24 10.09
N PHE A 67 1.04 2.76 8.93
CA PHE A 67 0.31 1.51 8.80
C PHE A 67 1.20 0.27 9.01
N SER A 68 2.43 0.26 8.50
CA SER A 68 3.36 -0.85 8.77
C SER A 68 3.79 -0.90 10.25
N GLY A 69 3.92 0.26 10.90
CA GLY A 69 4.19 0.34 12.33
C GLY A 69 3.06 -0.24 13.16
N TYR A 70 1.82 0.16 12.89
CA TYR A 70 0.63 -0.44 13.50
C TYR A 70 0.60 -1.97 13.32
N THR A 71 0.86 -2.43 12.10
CA THR A 71 0.86 -3.87 11.79
C THR A 71 1.96 -4.60 12.56
N ASP A 72 3.17 -4.05 12.65
CA ASP A 72 4.27 -4.68 13.41
C ASP A 72 3.97 -4.71 14.90
N MET A 73 3.34 -3.68 15.47
CA MET A 73 2.86 -3.70 16.86
C MET A 73 1.83 -4.80 17.09
N ALA A 74 0.84 -4.93 16.20
CA ALA A 74 -0.19 -5.98 16.28
C ALA A 74 0.41 -7.38 16.18
N LEU A 75 1.34 -7.60 15.23
CA LEU A 75 2.06 -8.86 15.06
C LEU A 75 2.95 -9.19 16.28
N GLY A 76 3.60 -8.18 16.86
CA GLY A 76 4.38 -8.31 18.07
C GLY A 76 3.54 -8.78 19.26
N ILE A 77 2.39 -8.13 19.51
CA ILE A 77 1.44 -8.50 20.55
C ILE A 77 0.90 -9.93 20.33
N ALA A 78 0.45 -10.21 19.11
CA ALA A 78 -0.06 -11.54 18.77
C ALA A 78 0.99 -12.63 19.02
N ARG A 79 2.28 -12.35 18.66
CA ARG A 79 3.40 -13.25 18.90
C ARG A 79 3.59 -13.52 20.40
N MET A 80 3.56 -12.49 21.24
CA MET A 80 3.66 -12.64 22.69
C MET A 80 2.52 -13.46 23.29
N LEU A 81 1.34 -13.45 22.68
CA LEU A 81 0.17 -14.27 23.06
C LEU A 81 0.18 -15.68 22.45
N GLY A 82 1.26 -16.06 21.75
CA GLY A 82 1.37 -17.36 21.07
C GLY A 82 0.51 -17.50 19.80
N ILE A 83 0.03 -16.36 19.27
CA ILE A 83 -0.80 -16.29 18.05
C ILE A 83 0.11 -15.91 16.87
N SER A 84 -0.02 -16.63 15.75
CA SER A 84 0.69 -16.31 14.51
C SER A 84 -0.26 -15.61 13.55
N LEU A 85 -0.05 -14.33 13.30
CA LEU A 85 -0.77 -13.55 12.28
C LEU A 85 0.05 -13.45 10.99
N PRO A 86 -0.61 -13.31 9.83
CA PRO A 86 0.07 -13.16 8.55
C PRO A 86 0.73 -11.78 8.41
N GLU A 87 1.85 -11.73 7.68
CA GLU A 87 2.51 -10.48 7.29
C GLU A 87 1.61 -9.63 6.38
N ASN A 88 1.69 -8.32 6.57
CA ASN A 88 0.87 -7.37 5.80
C ASN A 88 1.70 -6.47 4.87
N PHE A 89 2.99 -6.30 5.13
CA PHE A 89 3.91 -5.50 4.33
C PHE A 89 5.22 -6.23 4.05
N ASN A 90 5.74 -6.06 2.83
CA ASN A 90 7.05 -6.58 2.42
C ASN A 90 7.79 -5.55 1.55
N SER A 91 8.27 -4.46 2.15
CA SER A 91 9.02 -3.39 1.47
C SER A 91 8.36 -2.96 0.14
N PRO A 92 7.10 -2.46 0.15
CA PRO A 92 6.33 -2.23 -1.07
C PRO A 92 6.95 -1.22 -2.02
N TYR A 93 7.66 -0.22 -1.51
CA TYR A 93 8.33 0.80 -2.33
C TYR A 93 9.61 0.32 -3.03
N LYS A 94 9.98 -0.95 -2.87
CA LYS A 94 11.01 -1.61 -3.69
C LYS A 94 10.44 -2.32 -4.92
N ALA A 95 9.13 -2.29 -5.11
CA ALA A 95 8.47 -2.95 -6.23
C ALA A 95 8.87 -2.31 -7.57
N THR A 96 9.13 -3.14 -8.57
CA THR A 96 9.52 -2.71 -9.92
C THR A 96 8.35 -2.67 -10.90
N ASN A 97 7.14 -3.00 -10.43
CA ASN A 97 5.89 -2.87 -11.16
C ASN A 97 4.70 -2.86 -10.19
N ILE A 98 3.55 -2.36 -10.64
CA ILE A 98 2.36 -2.19 -9.80
C ILE A 98 1.77 -3.52 -9.30
N ILE A 99 1.94 -4.62 -10.05
CA ILE A 99 1.49 -5.95 -9.60
C ILE A 99 2.34 -6.43 -8.41
N ASP A 100 3.67 -6.20 -8.48
CA ASP A 100 4.59 -6.51 -7.38
C ASP A 100 4.32 -5.61 -6.16
N PHE A 101 3.99 -4.31 -6.39
CA PHE A 101 3.58 -3.40 -5.32
C PHE A 101 2.39 -3.96 -4.53
N TRP A 102 1.29 -4.35 -5.18
CA TRP A 102 0.11 -4.91 -4.53
C TRP A 102 0.34 -6.27 -3.87
N LYS A 103 1.38 -7.01 -4.26
CA LYS A 103 1.82 -8.23 -3.57
C LYS A 103 2.60 -7.94 -2.28
N ARG A 104 3.03 -6.69 -2.06
CA ARG A 104 3.85 -6.24 -0.94
C ARG A 104 3.15 -5.25 -0.03
N TRP A 105 2.13 -4.56 -0.54
CA TRP A 105 1.29 -3.59 0.17
C TRP A 105 0.01 -4.25 0.63
N HIS A 106 -0.32 -4.10 1.93
CA HIS A 106 -1.58 -4.59 2.54
C HIS A 106 -1.94 -6.00 2.05
N MET A 107 -1.02 -6.94 2.23
CA MET A 107 -1.04 -8.28 1.63
C MET A 107 -2.29 -9.08 2.04
N THR A 108 -2.81 -8.85 3.23
CA THR A 108 -4.02 -9.52 3.73
C THR A 108 -5.26 -9.03 2.99
N LEU A 109 -5.41 -7.71 2.81
CA LEU A 109 -6.50 -7.13 2.02
C LEU A 109 -6.40 -7.54 0.54
N SER A 110 -5.20 -7.49 -0.04
CA SER A 110 -4.97 -7.89 -1.44
C SER A 110 -5.38 -9.35 -1.68
N ARG A 111 -5.09 -10.25 -0.73
CA ARG A 111 -5.55 -11.65 -0.77
C ARG A 111 -7.06 -11.75 -0.63
N PHE A 112 -7.65 -11.03 0.32
CA PHE A 112 -9.09 -11.00 0.51
C PHE A 112 -9.82 -10.54 -0.75
N LEU A 113 -9.43 -9.42 -1.33
CA LEU A 113 -10.03 -8.89 -2.56
C LEU A 113 -9.88 -9.85 -3.74
N ARG A 114 -8.72 -10.52 -3.86
CA ARG A 114 -8.50 -11.53 -4.89
C ARG A 114 -9.46 -12.71 -4.70
N ASP A 115 -9.55 -13.25 -3.49
CA ASP A 115 -10.22 -14.53 -3.23
C ASP A 115 -11.74 -14.37 -3.16
N TYR A 116 -12.23 -13.25 -2.61
CA TYR A 116 -13.65 -13.02 -2.39
C TYR A 116 -14.31 -12.09 -3.40
N LEU A 117 -13.54 -11.38 -4.22
CA LEU A 117 -14.10 -10.46 -5.22
C LEU A 117 -13.60 -10.78 -6.63
N TYR A 118 -12.30 -10.73 -6.87
CA TYR A 118 -11.75 -10.90 -8.21
C TYR A 118 -12.01 -12.31 -8.79
N ILE A 119 -11.76 -13.37 -8.03
CA ILE A 119 -11.97 -14.75 -8.47
C ILE A 119 -13.46 -15.05 -8.71
N PRO A 120 -14.41 -14.69 -7.81
CA PRO A 120 -15.84 -14.87 -8.04
C PRO A 120 -16.38 -14.09 -9.24
N LEU A 121 -15.82 -12.91 -9.58
CA LEU A 121 -16.17 -12.16 -10.80
C LEU A 121 -15.70 -12.86 -12.10
N GLY A 122 -14.99 -13.97 -11.98
CA GLY A 122 -14.44 -14.75 -13.10
C GLY A 122 -12.91 -14.67 -13.24
N GLY A 123 -12.26 -13.78 -12.51
CA GLY A 123 -10.79 -13.63 -12.51
C GLY A 123 -10.26 -13.38 -13.92
N ASN A 124 -9.27 -14.20 -14.32
CA ASN A 124 -8.64 -14.17 -15.65
C ASN A 124 -9.14 -15.27 -16.61
N ARG A 125 -10.21 -16.01 -16.24
CA ARG A 125 -10.65 -17.22 -16.96
C ARG A 125 -11.49 -16.91 -18.20
N GLN A 126 -12.06 -15.71 -18.31
CA GLN A 126 -13.02 -15.32 -19.35
C GLN A 126 -12.42 -14.36 -20.39
N GLY A 127 -11.14 -14.50 -20.66
CA GLY A 127 -10.42 -13.68 -21.62
C GLY A 127 -9.95 -12.32 -21.10
N PRO A 128 -9.18 -11.58 -21.94
CA PRO A 128 -8.50 -10.37 -21.50
C PRO A 128 -9.42 -9.20 -21.12
N VAL A 129 -10.47 -8.97 -21.90
CA VAL A 129 -11.39 -7.86 -21.66
C VAL A 129 -12.08 -8.04 -20.30
N ARG A 130 -12.57 -9.24 -20.04
CA ARG A 130 -13.22 -9.57 -18.76
C ARG A 130 -12.26 -9.49 -17.59
N GLN A 131 -11.01 -9.94 -17.79
CA GLN A 131 -9.95 -9.80 -16.79
C GLN A 131 -9.74 -8.34 -16.40
N TYR A 132 -9.63 -7.44 -17.38
CA TYR A 132 -9.41 -6.02 -17.12
C TYR A 132 -10.60 -5.38 -16.40
N LEU A 133 -11.82 -5.71 -16.82
CA LEU A 133 -13.01 -5.24 -16.14
C LEU A 133 -13.07 -5.71 -14.68
N ASN A 134 -12.77 -7.00 -14.43
CA ASN A 134 -12.74 -7.54 -13.07
C ASN A 134 -11.69 -6.86 -12.19
N LEU A 135 -10.51 -6.57 -12.73
CA LEU A 135 -9.47 -5.82 -12.00
C LEU A 135 -9.94 -4.40 -11.66
N LEU A 136 -10.50 -3.69 -12.64
CA LEU A 136 -11.00 -2.33 -12.43
C LEU A 136 -12.10 -2.30 -11.37
N ILE A 137 -13.11 -3.17 -11.50
CA ILE A 137 -14.19 -3.31 -10.51
C ILE A 137 -13.62 -3.59 -9.12
N THR A 138 -12.68 -4.54 -9.01
CA THR A 138 -12.06 -4.90 -7.73
C THR A 138 -11.38 -3.70 -7.08
N MET A 139 -10.63 -2.92 -7.85
CA MET A 139 -9.91 -1.75 -7.33
C MET A 139 -10.84 -0.58 -6.99
N VAL A 140 -11.89 -0.34 -7.79
CA VAL A 140 -12.90 0.68 -7.48
C VAL A 140 -13.66 0.32 -6.20
N LEU A 141 -14.05 -0.94 -6.02
CA LEU A 141 -14.69 -1.41 -4.79
C LEU A 141 -13.73 -1.37 -3.58
N CYS A 142 -12.44 -1.62 -3.80
CA CYS A 142 -11.41 -1.40 -2.78
C CYS A 142 -11.36 0.07 -2.35
N GLY A 143 -11.42 1.00 -3.30
CA GLY A 143 -11.48 2.43 -3.02
C GLY A 143 -12.73 2.81 -2.22
N LEU A 144 -13.92 2.37 -2.63
CA LEU A 144 -15.17 2.59 -1.90
C LEU A 144 -15.15 2.00 -0.47
N TRP A 145 -14.45 0.88 -0.27
CA TRP A 145 -14.26 0.31 1.05
C TRP A 145 -13.43 1.23 1.97
N HIS A 146 -12.48 2.00 1.43
CA HIS A 146 -11.71 2.98 2.20
C HIS A 146 -12.55 4.18 2.67
N GLY A 147 -13.60 4.52 1.93
CA GLY A 147 -14.50 5.60 2.32
C GLY A 147 -15.50 5.99 1.21
N ALA A 148 -16.66 6.49 1.62
CA ALA A 148 -17.73 6.93 0.72
C ALA A 148 -17.44 8.34 0.16
N SER A 149 -16.33 8.51 -0.54
CA SER A 149 -15.93 9.74 -1.21
C SER A 149 -15.48 9.48 -2.64
N TRP A 150 -15.74 10.44 -3.52
CA TRP A 150 -15.26 10.40 -4.90
C TRP A 150 -13.75 10.32 -5.02
N THR A 151 -13.00 10.87 -4.07
CA THR A 151 -11.53 10.74 -4.01
C THR A 151 -11.09 9.29 -3.95
N PHE A 152 -11.76 8.46 -3.13
CA PHE A 152 -11.45 7.02 -3.05
C PHE A 152 -11.89 6.24 -4.28
N VAL A 153 -13.00 6.64 -4.93
CA VAL A 153 -13.41 6.03 -6.22
C VAL A 153 -12.38 6.31 -7.30
N ILE A 154 -11.90 7.57 -7.39
CA ILE A 154 -10.85 7.97 -8.34
C ILE A 154 -9.55 7.24 -8.03
N TRP A 155 -9.16 7.15 -6.75
CA TRP A 155 -7.99 6.40 -6.30
C TRP A 155 -8.07 4.93 -6.75
N GLY A 156 -9.19 4.27 -6.51
CA GLY A 156 -9.41 2.88 -6.94
C GLY A 156 -9.34 2.73 -8.47
N ALA A 157 -9.96 3.67 -9.22
CA ALA A 157 -9.92 3.67 -10.67
C ALA A 157 -8.49 3.88 -11.21
N LEU A 158 -7.71 4.79 -10.62
CA LEU A 158 -6.30 5.02 -10.98
C LEU A 158 -5.47 3.75 -10.77
N HIS A 159 -5.53 3.16 -9.58
CA HIS A 159 -4.79 1.91 -9.31
C HIS A 159 -5.25 0.75 -10.18
N GLY A 160 -6.55 0.65 -10.45
CA GLY A 160 -7.08 -0.28 -11.46
C GLY A 160 -6.48 -0.03 -12.83
N GLY A 161 -6.45 1.22 -13.29
CA GLY A 161 -5.83 1.64 -14.55
C GLY A 161 -4.34 1.29 -14.62
N TYR A 162 -3.57 1.51 -13.55
CA TYR A 162 -2.15 1.11 -13.50
C TYR A 162 -1.96 -0.40 -13.66
N LEU A 163 -2.84 -1.20 -13.07
CA LEU A 163 -2.83 -2.65 -13.24
C LEU A 163 -3.14 -3.04 -14.70
N LEU A 164 -4.13 -2.40 -15.33
CA LEU A 164 -4.47 -2.64 -16.73
C LEU A 164 -3.30 -2.32 -17.67
N ILE A 165 -2.69 -1.14 -17.49
CA ILE A 165 -1.51 -0.71 -18.26
C ILE A 165 -0.38 -1.72 -18.10
N ASN A 166 -0.09 -2.14 -16.88
CA ASN A 166 0.97 -3.11 -16.60
C ASN A 166 0.69 -4.48 -17.25
N HIS A 167 -0.56 -4.96 -17.21
CA HIS A 167 -0.94 -6.20 -17.87
C HIS A 167 -0.82 -6.09 -19.40
N GLY A 168 -1.22 -4.95 -19.97
CA GLY A 168 -1.04 -4.66 -21.41
C GLY A 168 0.44 -4.64 -21.79
N TRP A 169 1.28 -3.91 -21.03
CA TRP A 169 2.73 -3.85 -21.24
C TRP A 169 3.38 -5.24 -21.27
N ARG A 170 3.04 -6.07 -20.30
CA ARG A 170 3.55 -7.45 -20.22
C ARG A 170 3.12 -8.33 -21.38
N ARG A 171 1.95 -8.08 -21.97
CA ARG A 171 1.48 -8.81 -23.18
C ARG A 171 2.21 -8.40 -24.45
N LEU A 172 2.70 -7.17 -24.50
CA LEU A 172 3.52 -6.68 -25.61
C LEU A 172 4.98 -7.14 -25.49
N GLU A 173 5.33 -7.90 -24.43
CA GLU A 173 6.67 -8.41 -24.13
C GLU A 173 7.75 -7.32 -24.14
N LEU A 174 7.37 -6.08 -23.87
CA LEU A 174 8.28 -4.94 -23.84
C LEU A 174 9.18 -5.02 -22.62
N ALA A 175 10.49 -5.06 -22.86
CA ALA A 175 11.48 -5.02 -21.80
C ALA A 175 11.50 -3.63 -21.14
N CYS A 176 11.59 -3.61 -19.81
CA CYS A 176 11.79 -2.39 -19.03
C CYS A 176 12.95 -2.61 -18.06
N ALA A 177 13.91 -1.69 -18.05
CA ALA A 177 14.99 -1.76 -17.07
C ALA A 177 14.40 -1.68 -15.64
N PRO A 178 14.87 -2.53 -14.70
CA PRO A 178 14.31 -2.60 -13.35
C PRO A 178 14.26 -1.25 -12.63
N VAL A 179 15.26 -0.39 -12.83
CA VAL A 179 15.33 0.96 -12.24
C VAL A 179 14.21 1.85 -12.77
N ILE A 180 13.93 1.80 -14.08
CA ILE A 180 12.84 2.57 -14.70
C ILE A 180 11.50 2.05 -14.19
N GLY A 181 11.31 0.73 -14.18
CA GLY A 181 10.09 0.10 -13.65
C GLY A 181 9.84 0.47 -12.18
N TRP A 182 10.88 0.49 -11.37
CA TRP A 182 10.83 0.96 -9.99
C TRP A 182 10.39 2.43 -9.90
N GLY A 183 11.07 3.33 -10.63
CA GLY A 183 10.77 4.76 -10.60
C GLY A 183 9.34 5.07 -11.04
N VAL A 184 8.88 4.49 -12.15
CA VAL A 184 7.50 4.65 -12.63
C VAL A 184 6.49 4.11 -11.62
N THR A 185 6.75 2.95 -11.02
CA THR A 185 5.85 2.36 -10.01
C THR A 185 5.77 3.22 -8.76
N PHE A 186 6.93 3.67 -8.24
CA PHE A 186 6.99 4.52 -7.06
C PHE A 186 6.24 5.85 -7.28
N LEU A 187 6.49 6.53 -8.40
CA LEU A 187 5.80 7.77 -8.74
C LEU A 187 4.29 7.56 -8.92
N SER A 188 3.87 6.49 -9.62
CA SER A 188 2.45 6.18 -9.79
C SER A 188 1.73 5.98 -8.46
N VAL A 189 2.39 5.32 -7.49
CA VAL A 189 1.83 5.07 -6.15
C VAL A 189 1.87 6.33 -5.27
N ALA A 190 2.89 7.18 -5.41
CA ALA A 190 2.99 8.43 -4.67
C ALA A 190 1.96 9.47 -5.13
N PHE A 191 1.50 9.38 -6.40
CA PHE A 191 0.46 10.25 -6.96
C PHE A 191 -0.97 9.74 -6.76
N GLY A 192 -1.16 8.45 -6.51
CA GLY A 192 -2.45 7.84 -6.26
C GLY A 192 -2.81 7.88 -4.81
#